data_b7fc4cb82b42f21daa9f6babbb9ef2a5
#
_entry.id   b7fc4cb82b42f21daa9f6babbb9ef2a5
#
_cell.length_a   1.000
_cell.length_b   1.000
_cell.length_c   1.000
_cell.angle_alpha   90.00
_cell.angle_beta   90.00
_cell.angle_gamma   90.00
#
_symmetry.space_group_name_H-M   'P 1'
#
loop_
_entity.id
_entity.type
_entity.pdbx_description
1 polymer ?
#
loop_
_entity_poly.entity_id
_entity_poly.type
_entity_poly.pdbx_seq_one_letter_code
_entity_poly.pdbx_strand_id
1 'polypeptide(L)'
;MPRDDAARLADALVKAGFLTSVAPTEPGPSFTAIESGAALTSVGHELSAAVRLHLHHIVTFLRACIWAKRAVDSRLLYAIACEVAANKADASQAIDLQRTIELVCVFRRLRPYAFAAKDQCLFHALALLKFLAHYDIFPTWVIAVRPKPWAAHSWLQVGSFVLDCNPEEICEYTPILVV
;
A
#
# COMPACT_ATOMS: atom_id res chain seq x y z
N MET A 1 15.07 2.14 -25.25
CA MET A 1 15.06 0.75 -24.75
C MET A 1 14.81 -0.15 -25.95
N PRO A 2 15.68 -1.11 -26.29
CA PRO A 2 15.42 -2.07 -27.37
C PRO A 2 14.14 -2.86 -27.07
N ARG A 3 13.38 -3.22 -28.11
CA ARG A 3 12.13 -3.99 -27.97
C ARG A 3 12.30 -5.32 -27.22
N ASP A 4 13.45 -5.94 -27.37
CA ASP A 4 13.79 -7.22 -26.73
C ASP A 4 13.91 -7.12 -25.20
N ASP A 5 14.38 -5.98 -24.67
CA ASP A 5 14.49 -5.78 -23.22
C ASP A 5 13.11 -5.58 -22.58
N ALA A 6 12.19 -4.93 -23.29
CA ALA A 6 10.82 -4.76 -22.80
C ALA A 6 10.04 -6.09 -22.76
N ALA A 7 10.24 -6.96 -23.77
CA ALA A 7 9.63 -8.29 -23.79
C ALA A 7 10.16 -9.17 -22.66
N ARG A 8 11.48 -9.17 -22.43
CA ARG A 8 12.10 -9.92 -21.32
C ARG A 8 11.62 -9.45 -19.95
N LEU A 9 11.46 -8.13 -19.78
CA LEU A 9 10.92 -7.58 -18.54
C LEU A 9 9.45 -7.98 -18.34
N ALA A 10 8.63 -7.92 -19.39
CA ALA A 10 7.23 -8.35 -19.33
C ALA A 10 7.12 -9.84 -18.96
N ASP A 11 7.93 -10.71 -19.58
CA ASP A 11 7.96 -12.14 -19.25
C ASP A 11 8.42 -12.40 -17.81
N ALA A 12 9.40 -11.65 -17.33
CA ALA A 12 9.85 -11.74 -15.95
C ALA A 12 8.77 -11.31 -14.95
N LEU A 13 8.02 -10.26 -15.27
CA LEU A 13 6.92 -9.77 -14.44
C LEU A 13 5.71 -10.73 -14.45
N VAL A 14 5.43 -11.38 -15.60
CA VAL A 14 4.42 -12.46 -15.68
C VAL A 14 4.86 -13.65 -14.84
N LYS A 15 6.11 -14.07 -14.95
CA LYS A 15 6.68 -15.20 -14.19
C LYS A 15 6.69 -14.95 -12.68
N ALA A 16 6.91 -13.70 -12.28
CA ALA A 16 6.86 -13.26 -10.88
C ALA A 16 5.43 -13.00 -10.37
N GLY A 17 4.39 -13.16 -11.20
CA GLY A 17 3.00 -12.95 -10.81
C GLY A 17 2.56 -11.48 -10.70
N PHE A 18 3.38 -10.54 -11.19
CA PHE A 18 3.03 -9.12 -11.22
C PHE A 18 2.13 -8.74 -12.40
N LEU A 19 2.23 -9.48 -13.50
CA LEU A 19 1.40 -9.32 -14.69
C LEU A 19 0.75 -10.66 -15.06
N THR A 20 -0.37 -10.61 -15.79
CA THR A 20 -0.96 -11.78 -16.43
C THR A 20 -0.81 -11.66 -17.94
N SER A 21 -0.53 -12.77 -18.61
CA SER A 21 -0.52 -12.85 -20.08
C SER A 21 -1.93 -13.07 -20.67
N VAL A 22 -2.92 -13.34 -19.82
CA VAL A 22 -4.31 -13.55 -20.23
C VAL A 22 -5.05 -12.23 -20.07
N ALA A 23 -5.70 -11.77 -21.15
CA ALA A 23 -6.60 -10.62 -21.06
C ALA A 23 -7.74 -10.96 -20.08
N PRO A 24 -8.08 -10.07 -19.13
CA PRO A 24 -9.18 -10.31 -18.22
C PRO A 24 -10.47 -10.44 -19.02
N THR A 25 -11.25 -11.46 -18.71
CA THR A 25 -12.55 -11.75 -19.37
C THR A 25 -13.61 -10.72 -18.95
N GLU A 26 -13.38 -10.03 -17.84
CA GLU A 26 -14.22 -8.95 -17.33
C GLU A 26 -13.38 -7.66 -17.17
N PRO A 27 -13.97 -6.48 -17.39
CA PRO A 27 -13.27 -5.23 -17.09
C PRO A 27 -12.90 -5.23 -15.63
N GLY A 28 -11.59 -5.20 -15.33
CA GLY A 28 -11.08 -5.08 -13.99
C GLY A 28 -11.53 -3.78 -13.33
N PRO A 29 -11.40 -3.64 -12.00
CA PRO A 29 -11.73 -2.41 -11.32
C PRO A 29 -11.00 -1.24 -11.97
N SER A 30 -11.73 -0.14 -12.24
CA SER A 30 -11.12 1.09 -12.76
C SER A 30 -10.24 1.70 -11.67
N PHE A 31 -8.95 1.77 -11.93
CA PHE A 31 -7.99 2.40 -11.01
C PHE A 31 -8.02 3.92 -11.21
N THR A 32 -8.14 4.65 -10.10
CA THR A 32 -8.13 6.11 -10.14
C THR A 32 -6.71 6.60 -10.39
N ALA A 33 -6.54 7.48 -11.38
CA ALA A 33 -5.26 8.15 -11.57
C ALA A 33 -4.98 9.09 -10.39
N ILE A 34 -3.77 9.01 -9.83
CA ILE A 34 -3.31 10.06 -8.91
C ILE A 34 -2.99 11.27 -9.77
N GLU A 35 -3.56 12.43 -9.45
CA GLU A 35 -3.16 13.68 -10.07
C GLU A 35 -1.68 13.92 -9.82
N SER A 36 -0.90 13.80 -10.88
CA SER A 36 0.54 14.04 -10.86
C SER A 36 0.75 15.53 -10.63
N GLY A 37 1.18 15.91 -9.43
CA GLY A 37 1.44 17.32 -9.09
C GLY A 37 0.81 17.81 -7.77
N ALA A 38 -0.04 17.02 -7.11
CA ALA A 38 -0.50 17.37 -5.77
C ALA A 38 0.70 17.32 -4.80
N ALA A 39 0.95 18.41 -4.07
CA ALA A 39 1.97 18.44 -3.03
C ALA A 39 1.62 17.39 -1.97
N LEU A 40 2.42 16.31 -1.89
CA LEU A 40 2.24 15.27 -0.91
C LEU A 40 2.80 15.72 0.44
N THR A 41 2.07 15.46 1.51
CA THR A 41 2.46 15.79 2.87
C THR A 41 2.59 14.53 3.70
N SER A 42 3.64 14.41 4.49
CA SER A 42 3.82 13.30 5.44
C SER A 42 2.90 13.48 6.65
N VAL A 43 2.34 12.39 7.13
CA VAL A 43 1.74 12.34 8.46
C VAL A 43 2.86 12.48 9.50
N GLY A 44 2.88 13.61 10.21
CA GLY A 44 4.00 14.07 11.03
C GLY A 44 4.50 13.05 12.06
N HIS A 45 5.81 13.03 12.24
CA HIS A 45 6.51 12.22 13.24
C HIS A 45 6.19 12.64 14.69
N GLU A 46 5.70 13.85 14.91
CA GLU A 46 5.58 14.46 16.25
C GLU A 46 4.40 13.94 17.09
N LEU A 47 3.36 13.38 16.45
CA LEU A 47 2.16 12.88 17.14
C LEU A 47 2.34 11.49 17.79
N SER A 48 3.44 10.82 17.55
CA SER A 48 3.65 9.42 17.97
C SER A 48 3.72 9.21 19.49
N ALA A 49 4.05 10.24 20.27
CA ALA A 49 4.29 10.10 21.72
C ALA A 49 3.01 10.05 22.57
N ALA A 50 1.89 10.58 22.08
CA ALA A 50 0.67 10.77 22.87
C ALA A 50 -0.37 9.63 22.73
N VAL A 51 -0.19 8.73 21.78
CA VAL A 51 -1.21 7.70 21.49
C VAL A 51 -1.15 6.54 22.48
N ARG A 52 -2.27 6.27 23.17
CA ARG A 52 -2.39 5.15 24.11
C ARG A 52 -2.50 3.82 23.35
N LEU A 53 -1.60 2.89 23.65
CA LEU A 53 -1.68 1.53 23.16
C LEU A 53 -2.68 0.72 24.02
N HIS A 54 -3.63 0.08 23.34
CA HIS A 54 -4.57 -0.86 23.93
C HIS A 54 -4.31 -2.28 23.42
N LEU A 55 -4.70 -3.28 24.18
CA LEU A 55 -4.49 -4.69 23.81
C LEU A 55 -5.13 -5.04 22.46
N HIS A 56 -6.30 -4.48 22.16
CA HIS A 56 -6.95 -4.71 20.86
C HIS A 56 -6.12 -4.21 19.68
N HIS A 57 -5.37 -3.09 19.83
CA HIS A 57 -4.47 -2.61 18.78
C HIS A 57 -3.38 -3.65 18.47
N ILE A 58 -2.82 -4.29 19.52
CA ILE A 58 -1.77 -5.30 19.35
C ILE A 58 -2.32 -6.53 18.61
N VAL A 59 -3.50 -7.00 19.03
CA VAL A 59 -4.16 -8.15 18.38
C VAL A 59 -4.48 -7.86 16.93
N THR A 60 -5.06 -6.69 16.65
CA THR A 60 -5.38 -6.26 15.28
C THR A 60 -4.13 -6.13 14.41
N PHE A 61 -3.08 -5.54 14.96
CA PHE A 61 -1.77 -5.42 14.29
C PHE A 61 -1.19 -6.79 13.91
N LEU A 62 -1.14 -7.73 14.86
CA LEU A 62 -0.61 -9.08 14.59
C LEU A 62 -1.44 -9.81 13.52
N ARG A 63 -2.78 -9.72 13.59
CA ARG A 63 -3.66 -10.30 12.56
C ARG A 63 -3.42 -9.69 11.18
N ALA A 64 -3.25 -8.37 11.12
CA ALA A 64 -2.94 -7.66 9.88
C ALA A 64 -1.60 -8.11 9.29
N CYS A 65 -0.58 -8.29 10.12
CA CYS A 65 0.73 -8.77 9.72
C CYS A 65 0.68 -10.22 9.19
N ILE A 66 -0.04 -11.11 9.87
CA ILE A 66 -0.22 -12.50 9.42
C ILE A 66 -0.94 -12.53 8.08
N TRP A 67 -2.00 -11.73 7.92
CA TRP A 67 -2.73 -11.63 6.66
C TRP A 67 -1.83 -11.11 5.53
N ALA A 68 -1.11 -9.99 5.75
CA ALA A 68 -0.23 -9.40 4.76
C ALA A 68 0.88 -10.37 4.33
N LYS A 69 1.48 -11.10 5.26
CA LYS A 69 2.48 -12.12 4.95
C LYS A 69 1.90 -13.22 4.05
N ARG A 70 0.74 -13.77 4.41
CA ARG A 70 0.07 -14.78 3.59
C ARG A 70 -0.32 -14.24 2.21
N ALA A 71 -0.78 -12.99 2.14
CA ALA A 71 -1.13 -12.36 0.89
C ALA A 71 0.07 -12.22 -0.05
N VAL A 72 1.21 -11.78 0.47
CA VAL A 72 2.45 -11.64 -0.32
C VAL A 72 3.01 -13.01 -0.74
N ASP A 73 2.96 -14.00 0.16
CA ASP A 73 3.59 -15.31 -0.09
C ASP A 73 2.74 -16.21 -1.03
N SER A 74 1.41 -16.06 -1.07
CA SER A 74 0.50 -17.04 -1.67
C SER A 74 -0.47 -16.49 -2.71
N ARG A 75 -0.55 -15.17 -2.92
CA ARG A 75 -1.58 -14.55 -3.76
C ARG A 75 -0.97 -13.71 -4.88
N LEU A 76 -1.63 -13.73 -6.04
CA LEU A 76 -1.33 -12.80 -7.12
C LEU A 76 -1.69 -11.37 -6.68
N LEU A 77 -0.82 -10.42 -6.99
CA LEU A 77 -1.00 -9.00 -6.69
C LEU A 77 -2.35 -8.46 -7.19
N TYR A 78 -2.77 -8.91 -8.38
CA TYR A 78 -4.07 -8.56 -8.95
C TYR A 78 -5.25 -8.99 -8.06
N ALA A 79 -5.22 -10.21 -7.52
CA ALA A 79 -6.28 -10.70 -6.63
C ALA A 79 -6.38 -9.87 -5.33
N ILE A 80 -5.22 -9.44 -4.79
CA ILE A 80 -5.18 -8.54 -3.64
C ILE A 80 -5.79 -7.18 -4.01
N ALA A 81 -5.43 -6.63 -5.17
CA ALA A 81 -5.94 -5.34 -5.64
C ALA A 81 -7.46 -5.37 -5.83
N CYS A 82 -8.02 -6.44 -6.39
CA CYS A 82 -9.47 -6.62 -6.53
C CYS A 82 -10.18 -6.68 -5.16
N GLU A 83 -9.61 -7.42 -4.19
CA GLU A 83 -10.16 -7.47 -2.82
C GLU A 83 -10.15 -6.08 -2.14
N VAL A 84 -9.06 -5.33 -2.30
CA VAL A 84 -8.93 -3.98 -1.75
C VAL A 84 -9.95 -3.03 -2.40
N ALA A 85 -10.09 -3.07 -3.73
CA ALA A 85 -11.05 -2.25 -4.47
C ALA A 85 -12.50 -2.54 -4.05
N ALA A 86 -12.85 -3.82 -3.89
CA ALA A 86 -14.19 -4.22 -3.44
C ALA A 86 -14.50 -3.70 -2.03
N ASN A 87 -13.59 -3.88 -1.08
CA ASN A 87 -13.76 -3.37 0.28
C ASN A 87 -13.90 -1.83 0.33
N LYS A 88 -13.19 -1.12 -0.56
CA LYS A 88 -13.28 0.34 -0.64
C LYS A 88 -14.59 0.81 -1.26
N ALA A 89 -15.13 0.09 -2.25
CA ALA A 89 -16.40 0.42 -2.89
C ALA A 89 -17.59 0.32 -1.90
N ASP A 90 -17.51 -0.62 -0.95
CA ASP A 90 -18.52 -0.79 0.10
C ASP A 90 -18.45 0.30 1.20
N ALA A 91 -17.32 1.02 1.28
CA ALA A 91 -17.07 2.05 2.29
C ALA A 91 -17.63 3.40 1.85
N SER A 92 -18.84 3.73 2.33
CA SER A 92 -19.56 4.97 1.98
C SER A 92 -19.14 6.21 2.79
N GLN A 93 -18.16 6.11 3.69
CA GLN A 93 -17.84 7.20 4.63
C GLN A 93 -16.59 7.99 4.22
N ALA A 94 -16.66 9.32 4.42
CA ALA A 94 -15.47 10.18 4.35
C ALA A 94 -14.44 9.75 5.39
N ILE A 95 -13.18 9.60 4.98
CA ILE A 95 -12.09 9.19 5.87
C ILE A 95 -11.81 10.31 6.88
N ASP A 96 -11.94 10.02 8.16
CA ASP A 96 -11.49 10.89 9.24
C ASP A 96 -9.94 10.86 9.30
N LEU A 97 -9.33 11.94 8.83
CA LEU A 97 -7.88 12.08 8.75
C LEU A 97 -7.23 12.05 10.14
N GLN A 98 -7.85 12.70 11.14
CA GLN A 98 -7.28 12.75 12.50
C GLN A 98 -7.22 11.35 13.12
N ARG A 99 -8.32 10.61 13.04
CA ARG A 99 -8.38 9.21 13.49
C ARG A 99 -7.40 8.32 12.73
N THR A 100 -7.25 8.55 11.43
CA THR A 100 -6.28 7.82 10.58
C THR A 100 -4.87 8.06 11.07
N ILE A 101 -4.49 9.31 11.33
CA ILE A 101 -3.17 9.69 11.85
C ILE A 101 -2.87 8.98 13.18
N GLU A 102 -3.82 8.99 14.12
CA GLU A 102 -3.68 8.31 15.41
C GLU A 102 -3.41 6.81 15.25
N LEU A 103 -4.17 6.13 14.39
CA LEU A 103 -4.00 4.70 14.12
C LEU A 103 -2.69 4.39 13.38
N VAL A 104 -2.25 5.25 12.47
CA VAL A 104 -0.92 5.14 11.84
C VAL A 104 0.19 5.28 12.88
N CYS A 105 0.06 6.19 13.84
CA CYS A 105 1.01 6.32 14.94
C CYS A 105 1.05 5.05 15.82
N VAL A 106 -0.11 4.45 16.12
CA VAL A 106 -0.20 3.14 16.81
C VAL A 106 0.56 2.08 16.01
N PHE A 107 0.27 1.96 14.72
CA PHE A 107 0.90 0.99 13.84
C PHE A 107 2.43 1.16 13.80
N ARG A 108 2.91 2.39 13.60
CA ARG A 108 4.34 2.73 13.60
C ARG A 108 5.03 2.35 14.91
N ARG A 109 4.36 2.53 16.05
CA ARG A 109 4.89 2.16 17.37
C ARG A 109 5.00 0.64 17.55
N LEU A 110 4.10 -0.13 16.94
CA LEU A 110 4.11 -1.61 16.99
C LEU A 110 5.06 -2.23 15.96
N ARG A 111 5.31 -1.55 14.85
CA ARG A 111 6.11 -2.01 13.73
C ARG A 111 7.50 -2.56 14.10
N PRO A 112 8.32 -1.93 14.97
CA PRO A 112 9.66 -2.42 15.32
C PRO A 112 9.66 -3.82 15.95
N TYR A 113 8.56 -4.22 16.56
CA TYR A 113 8.44 -5.51 17.22
C TYR A 113 8.11 -6.67 16.25
N ALA A 114 7.68 -6.36 15.05
CA ALA A 114 7.27 -7.35 14.05
C ALA A 114 8.17 -7.39 12.81
N PHE A 115 8.92 -6.32 12.52
CA PHE A 115 9.66 -6.16 11.26
C PHE A 115 11.06 -5.64 11.46
N ALA A 116 12.04 -6.40 10.96
CA ALA A 116 13.45 -6.03 10.98
C ALA A 116 13.99 -5.61 9.59
N ALA A 117 13.28 -5.88 8.49
CA ALA A 117 13.81 -5.71 7.14
C ALA A 117 13.32 -4.42 6.49
N LYS A 118 14.27 -3.64 5.92
CA LYS A 118 14.03 -2.37 5.22
C LYS A 118 13.29 -2.51 3.88
N ASP A 119 13.33 -3.70 3.24
CA ASP A 119 12.94 -3.88 1.83
C ASP A 119 11.56 -4.53 1.65
N GLN A 120 10.65 -4.34 2.61
CA GLN A 120 9.32 -4.95 2.59
C GLN A 120 8.20 -3.91 2.42
N CYS A 121 8.38 -2.93 1.53
CA CYS A 121 7.40 -1.85 1.33
C CYS A 121 5.99 -2.37 1.02
N LEU A 122 5.87 -3.39 0.15
CA LEU A 122 4.59 -4.03 -0.19
C LEU A 122 3.93 -4.66 1.05
N PHE A 123 4.70 -5.43 1.81
CA PHE A 123 4.20 -6.07 3.02
C PHE A 123 3.75 -5.03 4.08
N HIS A 124 4.53 -3.95 4.26
CA HIS A 124 4.18 -2.87 5.17
C HIS A 124 2.89 -2.15 4.75
N ALA A 125 2.78 -1.80 3.47
CA ALA A 125 1.58 -1.17 2.93
C ALA A 125 0.34 -2.05 3.13
N LEU A 126 0.44 -3.35 2.82
CA LEU A 126 -0.66 -4.30 3.00
C LEU A 126 -1.02 -4.54 4.48
N ALA A 127 -0.02 -4.62 5.37
CA ALA A 127 -0.26 -4.76 6.80
C ALA A 127 -0.96 -3.53 7.37
N LEU A 128 -0.51 -2.31 7.01
CA LEU A 128 -1.15 -1.07 7.43
C LEU A 128 -2.57 -0.95 6.84
N LEU A 129 -2.76 -1.30 5.56
CA LEU A 129 -4.07 -1.33 4.92
C LEU A 129 -5.05 -2.22 5.68
N LYS A 130 -4.64 -3.46 5.99
CA LYS A 130 -5.47 -4.41 6.72
C LYS A 130 -5.73 -3.98 8.17
N PHE A 131 -4.75 -3.35 8.80
CA PHE A 131 -4.90 -2.76 10.13
C PHE A 131 -5.94 -1.64 10.14
N LEU A 132 -5.87 -0.70 9.19
CA LEU A 132 -6.82 0.41 9.07
C LEU A 132 -8.22 -0.05 8.67
N ALA A 133 -8.33 -1.04 7.79
CA ALA A 133 -9.60 -1.64 7.39
C ALA A 133 -10.38 -2.23 8.58
N HIS A 134 -9.72 -2.67 9.65
CA HIS A 134 -10.39 -3.10 10.88
C HIS A 134 -11.14 -1.97 11.61
N TYR A 135 -10.77 -0.74 11.32
CA TYR A 135 -11.38 0.48 11.86
C TYR A 135 -12.23 1.22 10.82
N ASP A 136 -12.64 0.53 9.75
CA ASP A 136 -13.44 1.06 8.64
C ASP A 136 -12.77 2.23 7.90
N ILE A 137 -11.42 2.23 7.85
CA ILE A 137 -10.62 3.20 7.13
C ILE A 137 -9.96 2.51 5.94
N PHE A 138 -10.29 2.99 4.72
CA PHE A 138 -9.83 2.42 3.45
C PHE A 138 -9.03 3.46 2.65
N PRO A 139 -7.73 3.65 2.98
CA PRO A 139 -6.87 4.58 2.25
C PRO A 139 -6.60 4.07 0.84
N THR A 140 -6.15 4.96 -0.02
CA THR A 140 -5.70 4.60 -1.36
C THR A 140 -4.36 3.87 -1.27
N TRP A 141 -4.31 2.68 -1.85
CA TRP A 141 -3.09 1.90 -1.99
C TRP A 141 -2.44 2.16 -3.33
N VAL A 142 -1.14 2.47 -3.32
CA VAL A 142 -0.36 2.80 -4.50
C VAL A 142 0.81 1.84 -4.62
N ILE A 143 1.05 1.37 -5.86
CA ILE A 143 2.29 0.74 -6.28
C ILE A 143 2.87 1.57 -7.40
N ALA A 144 4.16 1.85 -7.32
CA ALA A 144 4.86 2.67 -8.29
C ALA A 144 6.26 2.14 -8.58
N VAL A 145 6.81 2.54 -9.70
CA VAL A 145 8.14 2.11 -10.17
C VAL A 145 9.00 3.32 -10.53
N ARG A 146 10.29 3.17 -10.33
CA ARG A 146 11.32 4.10 -10.78
C ARG A 146 12.28 3.38 -11.72
N PRO A 147 12.56 3.92 -12.92
CA PRO A 147 13.35 3.21 -13.93
C PRO A 147 14.87 3.25 -13.69
N LYS A 148 15.40 4.29 -13.00
CA LYS A 148 16.86 4.48 -12.82
C LYS A 148 17.20 5.07 -11.44
N PRO A 149 17.87 4.31 -10.55
CA PRO A 149 18.03 2.86 -10.61
C PRO A 149 16.66 2.19 -10.52
N TRP A 150 16.52 0.98 -11.09
CA TRP A 150 15.27 0.25 -11.03
C TRP A 150 14.86 -0.02 -9.59
N ALA A 151 13.68 0.45 -9.23
CA ALA A 151 13.09 0.19 -7.92
C ALA A 151 11.56 0.18 -8.04
N ALA A 152 10.91 -0.62 -7.21
CA ALA A 152 9.47 -0.59 -7.00
C ALA A 152 9.18 -0.18 -5.56
N HIS A 153 8.12 0.58 -5.36
CA HIS A 153 7.69 1.01 -4.03
C HIS A 153 6.19 0.91 -3.87
N SER A 154 5.72 0.75 -2.64
CA SER A 154 4.31 0.63 -2.32
C SER A 154 4.01 1.42 -1.05
N TRP A 155 2.93 2.22 -1.07
CA TRP A 155 2.51 3.05 0.07
C TRP A 155 1.00 3.22 0.13
N LEU A 156 0.54 3.82 1.22
CA LEU A 156 -0.85 4.24 1.41
C LEU A 156 -0.96 5.75 1.48
N GLN A 157 -2.07 6.31 0.97
CA GLN A 157 -2.37 7.73 1.08
C GLN A 157 -3.86 8.01 1.26
N VAL A 158 -4.17 9.15 1.86
CA VAL A 158 -5.51 9.74 1.97
C VAL A 158 -5.45 11.14 1.35
N GLY A 159 -6.04 11.30 0.17
CA GLY A 159 -5.86 12.52 -0.61
C GLY A 159 -4.37 12.78 -0.88
N SER A 160 -3.87 13.94 -0.48
CA SER A 160 -2.45 14.31 -0.59
C SER A 160 -1.57 13.86 0.58
N PHE A 161 -2.14 13.20 1.60
CA PHE A 161 -1.38 12.76 2.77
C PHE A 161 -0.85 11.34 2.61
N VAL A 162 0.46 11.18 2.67
CA VAL A 162 1.14 9.89 2.65
C VAL A 162 1.26 9.36 4.08
N LEU A 163 0.85 8.10 4.30
CA LEU A 163 0.64 7.59 5.66
C LEU A 163 1.88 6.97 6.31
N ASP A 164 2.75 6.29 5.57
CA ASP A 164 3.86 5.53 6.17
C ASP A 164 5.19 5.61 5.41
N CYS A 165 5.36 6.64 4.59
CA CYS A 165 6.65 6.91 3.95
C CYS A 165 6.88 8.42 3.81
N ASN A 166 8.12 8.80 3.44
CA ASN A 166 8.45 10.19 3.20
C ASN A 166 8.02 10.59 1.77
N PRO A 167 7.24 11.69 1.60
CA PRO A 167 6.87 12.20 0.28
C PRO A 167 8.05 12.43 -0.65
N GLU A 168 9.19 12.87 -0.13
CA GLU A 168 10.41 13.10 -0.92
C GLU A 168 10.94 11.81 -1.56
N GLU A 169 10.77 10.67 -0.88
CA GLU A 169 11.23 9.38 -1.39
C GLU A 169 10.38 8.86 -2.55
N ILE A 170 9.12 9.25 -2.62
CA ILE A 170 8.16 8.74 -3.61
C ILE A 170 7.97 9.64 -4.82
N CYS A 171 8.44 10.91 -4.79
CA CYS A 171 8.27 11.86 -5.89
C CYS A 171 8.92 11.41 -7.21
N GLU A 172 9.95 10.53 -7.15
CA GLU A 172 10.63 9.98 -8.31
C GLU A 172 9.94 8.73 -8.90
N TYR A 173 8.90 8.23 -8.24
CA TYR A 173 8.20 7.02 -8.66
C TYR A 173 6.98 7.34 -9.52
N THR A 174 6.81 6.55 -10.58
CA THR A 174 5.62 6.61 -11.44
C THR A 174 4.61 5.56 -10.97
N PRO A 175 3.38 5.95 -10.57
CA PRO A 175 2.34 5.01 -10.20
C PRO A 175 1.97 4.07 -11.35
N ILE A 176 1.86 2.77 -11.04
CA ILE A 176 1.42 1.72 -11.98
C ILE A 176 0.17 1.00 -11.51
N LEU A 177 -0.17 1.12 -10.24
CA LEU A 177 -1.40 0.62 -9.65
C LEU A 177 -1.87 1.61 -8.58
N VAL A 178 -3.16 1.97 -8.61
CA VAL A 178 -3.82 2.84 -7.63
C VAL A 178 -5.20 2.26 -7.32
N VAL A 179 -5.43 1.88 -6.06
CA VAL A 179 -6.66 1.21 -5.61
C VAL A 179 -7.26 1.95 -4.41
#